data_716b0292372bb9b3fba0420b06d9829c
#
_entry.id   716b0292372bb9b3fba0420b06d9829c
#
_cell.length_a   1.000
_cell.length_b   1.000
_cell.length_c   1.000
_cell.angle_alpha   90.00
_cell.angle_beta   90.00
_cell.angle_gamma   90.00
#
_symmetry.space_group_name_H-M   'P 1'
#
loop_
_entity.id
_entity.type
_entity.pdbx_description
1 polymer ?
#
loop_
_entity_poly.entity_id
_entity_poly.type
_entity_poly.pdbx_seq_one_letter_code
_entity_poly.pdbx_strand_id
1 'polypeptide(L)'
;MRLPVLILSFSLLLNLSLAAEERNREMGIVLVAIGEVNRDVMDRLKDDLSKVFNKQVSVEKGMPEPDYAFDHKRKQYSSTAILNAIMKQREYGPSGRILGIVDHDLFVPELNFVFGEASPKAAVISLTRLRQTFYRLPEDQNLFHRRVLIEAVHELGHTYGLGHCQNPRCVMFFSNSLSDTDGKGPEFCPRCRKNLQSSIPSPK
;
A
#
# COMPACT_ATOMS: atom_id res chain seq x y z
N MET A 1 -34.45 -9.18 46.32
CA MET A 1 -34.51 -8.65 44.95
C MET A 1 -33.17 -7.97 44.65
N ARG A 2 -32.25 -8.67 44.03
CA ARG A 2 -30.94 -8.13 43.54
C ARG A 2 -30.70 -8.66 42.16
N LEU A 3 -30.89 -7.86 41.14
CA LEU A 3 -30.32 -7.89 39.81
C LEU A 3 -30.62 -6.52 39.20
N PRO A 4 -29.62 -5.72 38.84
CA PRO A 4 -29.08 -5.69 37.52
C PRO A 4 -27.62 -5.14 37.47
N VAL A 5 -26.61 -5.91 37.79
CA VAL A 5 -25.20 -5.45 37.64
C VAL A 5 -24.53 -6.06 36.39
N LEU A 6 -25.09 -7.15 35.84
CA LEU A 6 -24.44 -7.85 34.71
C LEU A 6 -24.65 -7.19 33.33
N ILE A 7 -25.69 -6.38 33.15
CA ILE A 7 -26.00 -5.79 31.83
C ILE A 7 -25.11 -4.58 31.50
N LEU A 8 -24.70 -3.81 32.50
CA LEU A 8 -23.85 -2.64 32.29
C LEU A 8 -22.41 -3.00 31.88
N SER A 9 -21.88 -4.12 32.40
CA SER A 9 -20.51 -4.55 32.09
C SER A 9 -20.34 -5.05 30.66
N PHE A 10 -21.37 -5.70 30.10
CA PHE A 10 -21.34 -6.23 28.73
C PHE A 10 -21.39 -5.12 27.67
N SER A 11 -22.22 -4.09 27.90
CA SER A 11 -22.31 -2.92 27.00
C SER A 11 -21.03 -2.08 27.00
N LEU A 12 -20.35 -1.97 28.14
CA LEU A 12 -19.08 -1.23 28.26
C LEU A 12 -17.94 -1.95 27.52
N LEU A 13 -17.86 -3.26 27.64
CA LEU A 13 -16.87 -4.10 26.93
C LEU A 13 -17.11 -4.07 25.41
N LEU A 14 -18.37 -4.10 24.96
CA LEU A 14 -18.71 -4.01 23.54
C LEU A 14 -18.33 -2.65 22.94
N ASN A 15 -18.58 -1.56 23.66
CA ASN A 15 -18.22 -0.20 23.22
C ASN A 15 -16.71 0.01 23.22
N LEU A 16 -15.96 -0.57 24.15
CA LEU A 16 -14.50 -0.55 24.17
C LEU A 16 -13.89 -1.35 23.00
N SER A 17 -14.49 -2.49 22.64
CA SER A 17 -14.10 -3.29 21.49
C SER A 17 -14.34 -2.56 20.18
N LEU A 18 -15.51 -1.94 19.99
CA LEU A 18 -15.84 -1.14 18.82
C LEU A 18 -14.91 0.08 18.67
N ALA A 19 -14.66 0.80 19.76
CA ALA A 19 -13.74 1.94 19.74
C ALA A 19 -12.29 1.53 19.47
N ALA A 20 -11.86 0.34 19.90
CA ALA A 20 -10.55 -0.21 19.61
C ALA A 20 -10.44 -0.65 18.13
N GLU A 21 -11.50 -1.23 17.56
CA GLU A 21 -11.57 -1.57 16.14
C GLU A 21 -11.60 -0.33 15.24
N GLU A 22 -12.36 0.71 15.60
CA GLU A 22 -12.35 1.99 14.89
C GLU A 22 -10.98 2.65 14.96
N ARG A 23 -10.35 2.72 16.12
CA ARG A 23 -9.00 3.26 16.30
C ARG A 23 -7.96 2.47 15.49
N ASN A 24 -8.12 1.15 15.41
CA ASN A 24 -7.22 0.29 14.66
C ASN A 24 -7.39 0.49 13.13
N ARG A 25 -8.61 0.74 12.65
CA ARG A 25 -8.88 1.15 11.26
C ARG A 25 -8.30 2.52 10.95
N GLU A 26 -8.39 3.48 11.85
CA GLU A 26 -7.83 4.82 11.69
C GLU A 26 -6.31 4.84 11.56
N MET A 27 -5.60 3.84 12.11
CA MET A 27 -4.14 3.77 12.13
C MET A 27 -3.56 2.70 11.20
N GLY A 28 -4.40 1.93 10.51
CA GLY A 28 -4.04 0.80 9.67
C GLY A 28 -3.64 1.18 8.25
N ILE A 29 -3.36 0.14 7.47
CA ILE A 29 -3.16 0.21 6.02
C ILE A 29 -4.34 -0.48 5.35
N VAL A 30 -4.93 0.17 4.36
CA VAL A 30 -6.03 -0.36 3.56
C VAL A 30 -5.53 -0.69 2.16
N LEU A 31 -5.74 -1.92 1.71
CA LEU A 31 -5.48 -2.36 0.34
C LEU A 31 -6.77 -2.27 -0.49
N VAL A 32 -6.65 -1.72 -1.68
CA VAL A 32 -7.76 -1.55 -2.62
C VAL A 32 -7.34 -2.07 -3.99
N ALA A 33 -8.02 -3.11 -4.47
CA ALA A 33 -7.89 -3.54 -5.86
C ALA A 33 -8.56 -2.51 -6.78
N ILE A 34 -7.90 -2.14 -7.88
CA ILE A 34 -8.41 -1.22 -8.91
C ILE A 34 -8.49 -2.00 -10.21
N GLY A 35 -9.73 -2.20 -10.71
CA GLY A 35 -10.00 -3.16 -11.76
C GLY A 35 -9.82 -4.61 -11.27
N GLU A 36 -9.44 -5.48 -12.20
CA GLU A 36 -9.20 -6.89 -11.89
C GLU A 36 -7.81 -7.11 -11.32
N VAL A 37 -7.74 -7.53 -10.06
CA VAL A 37 -6.51 -7.92 -9.38
C VAL A 37 -6.68 -9.30 -8.76
N ASN A 38 -5.70 -10.18 -8.96
CA ASN A 38 -5.71 -11.52 -8.40
C ASN A 38 -5.79 -11.47 -6.87
N ARG A 39 -6.76 -12.22 -6.30
CA ARG A 39 -7.01 -12.24 -4.86
C ARG A 39 -5.82 -12.77 -4.06
N ASP A 40 -5.11 -13.77 -4.56
CA ASP A 40 -3.94 -14.33 -3.87
C ASP A 40 -2.83 -13.28 -3.71
N VAL A 41 -2.66 -12.37 -4.68
CA VAL A 41 -1.72 -11.25 -4.57
C VAL A 41 -2.14 -10.32 -3.44
N MET A 42 -3.44 -9.99 -3.34
CA MET A 42 -3.98 -9.11 -2.29
C MET A 42 -3.83 -9.72 -0.90
N ASP A 43 -4.18 -11.00 -0.73
CA ASP A 43 -4.13 -11.69 0.56
C ASP A 43 -2.68 -11.85 1.04
N ARG A 44 -1.76 -12.25 0.15
CA ARG A 44 -0.34 -12.36 0.47
C ARG A 44 0.28 -11.01 0.81
N LEU A 45 -0.01 -9.98 0.02
CA LEU A 45 0.50 -8.63 0.27
C LEU A 45 0.01 -8.08 1.60
N LYS A 46 -1.26 -8.31 1.97
CA LYS A 46 -1.83 -7.94 3.26
C LYS A 46 -1.00 -8.52 4.42
N ASP A 47 -0.72 -9.82 4.38
CA ASP A 47 -0.01 -10.51 5.45
C ASP A 47 1.45 -10.04 5.56
N ASP A 48 2.11 -9.81 4.44
CA ASP A 48 3.50 -9.36 4.41
C ASP A 48 3.66 -7.90 4.85
N LEU A 49 2.77 -7.01 4.41
CA LEU A 49 2.76 -5.60 4.86
C LEU A 49 2.46 -5.48 6.36
N SER A 50 1.58 -6.34 6.89
CA SER A 50 1.30 -6.38 8.34
C SER A 50 2.58 -6.65 9.15
N LYS A 51 3.44 -7.56 8.69
CA LYS A 51 4.72 -7.87 9.32
C LYS A 51 5.72 -6.71 9.19
N VAL A 52 5.86 -6.13 7.98
CA VAL A 52 6.84 -5.06 7.72
C VAL A 52 6.55 -3.80 8.53
N PHE A 53 5.27 -3.38 8.57
CA PHE A 53 4.86 -2.15 9.25
C PHE A 53 4.45 -2.34 10.70
N ASN A 54 4.28 -3.60 11.15
CA ASN A 54 3.71 -3.94 12.45
C ASN A 54 2.37 -3.20 12.68
N LYS A 55 1.49 -3.27 11.68
CA LYS A 55 0.18 -2.60 11.67
C LYS A 55 -0.89 -3.54 11.16
N GLN A 56 -2.15 -3.24 11.51
CA GLN A 56 -3.28 -3.89 10.88
C GLN A 56 -3.34 -3.50 9.39
N VAL A 57 -3.51 -4.50 8.54
CA VAL A 57 -3.75 -4.32 7.10
C VAL A 57 -5.08 -4.98 6.75
N SER A 58 -5.95 -4.25 6.09
CA SER A 58 -7.25 -4.76 5.61
C SER A 58 -7.33 -4.68 4.09
N VAL A 59 -8.09 -5.58 3.50
CA VAL A 59 -8.50 -5.50 2.09
C VAL A 59 -9.94 -5.03 2.07
N GLU A 60 -10.18 -3.90 1.41
CA GLU A 60 -11.54 -3.35 1.27
C GLU A 60 -12.10 -3.58 -0.13
N LYS A 61 -13.38 -3.20 -0.30
CA LYS A 61 -14.06 -3.28 -1.59
C LYS A 61 -13.24 -2.57 -2.68
N GLY A 62 -12.99 -3.26 -3.80
CA GLY A 62 -12.25 -2.74 -4.93
C GLY A 62 -12.94 -1.54 -5.62
N MET A 63 -12.17 -0.83 -6.43
CA MET A 63 -12.63 0.21 -7.33
C MET A 63 -12.84 -0.38 -8.74
N PRO A 64 -13.71 0.20 -9.56
CA PRO A 64 -13.90 -0.24 -10.94
C PRO A 64 -12.63 -0.04 -11.77
N GLU A 65 -12.65 -0.58 -12.99
CA GLU A 65 -11.61 -0.39 -13.99
C GLU A 65 -11.31 1.10 -14.20
N PRO A 66 -10.02 1.52 -14.24
CA PRO A 66 -9.64 2.93 -14.27
C PRO A 66 -9.61 3.51 -15.71
N ASP A 67 -10.64 3.27 -16.53
CA ASP A 67 -10.73 3.73 -17.93
C ASP A 67 -10.50 5.23 -18.07
N TYR A 68 -10.89 6.01 -17.05
CA TYR A 68 -10.70 7.47 -16.98
C TYR A 68 -9.22 7.89 -16.95
N ALA A 69 -8.32 6.97 -16.60
CA ALA A 69 -6.89 7.22 -16.51
C ALA A 69 -6.10 6.75 -17.73
N PHE A 70 -6.77 6.13 -18.72
CA PHE A 70 -6.10 5.55 -19.88
C PHE A 70 -5.66 6.61 -20.91
N ASP A 71 -4.37 6.60 -21.24
CA ASP A 71 -3.79 7.40 -22.31
C ASP A 71 -3.67 6.55 -23.60
N HIS A 72 -4.48 6.87 -24.60
CA HIS A 72 -4.53 6.15 -25.87
C HIS A 72 -3.22 6.23 -26.69
N LYS A 73 -2.43 7.30 -26.54
CA LYS A 73 -1.16 7.48 -27.27
C LYS A 73 -0.06 6.64 -26.61
N ARG A 74 0.00 6.64 -25.29
CA ARG A 74 0.99 5.87 -24.52
C ARG A 74 0.60 4.41 -24.35
N LYS A 75 -0.69 4.09 -24.45
CA LYS A 75 -1.26 2.78 -24.07
C LYS A 75 -0.94 2.40 -22.62
N GLN A 76 -0.95 3.39 -21.75
CA GLN A 76 -0.64 3.30 -20.34
C GLN A 76 -1.71 4.06 -19.55
N TYR A 77 -1.71 3.88 -18.22
CA TYR A 77 -2.65 4.53 -17.33
C TYR A 77 -1.92 5.57 -16.47
N SER A 78 -2.52 6.76 -16.32
CA SER A 78 -1.99 7.81 -15.46
C SER A 78 -2.11 7.42 -13.99
N SER A 79 -0.97 7.17 -13.34
CA SER A 79 -0.92 6.87 -11.89
C SER A 79 -1.48 8.03 -11.05
N THR A 80 -1.20 9.27 -11.44
CA THR A 80 -1.73 10.48 -10.78
C THR A 80 -3.25 10.57 -10.85
N ALA A 81 -3.86 10.20 -12.00
CA ALA A 81 -5.32 10.19 -12.13
C ALA A 81 -5.95 9.13 -11.22
N ILE A 82 -5.36 7.93 -11.16
CA ILE A 82 -5.79 6.85 -10.27
C ILE A 82 -5.64 7.26 -8.81
N LEU A 83 -4.49 7.81 -8.42
CA LEU A 83 -4.22 8.25 -7.06
C LEU A 83 -5.22 9.32 -6.60
N ASN A 84 -5.55 10.28 -7.47
CA ASN A 84 -6.58 11.29 -7.22
C ASN A 84 -7.97 10.67 -7.04
N ALA A 85 -8.31 9.63 -7.81
CA ALA A 85 -9.58 8.93 -7.66
C ALA A 85 -9.66 8.16 -6.33
N ILE A 86 -8.58 7.50 -5.91
CA ILE A 86 -8.47 6.87 -4.59
C ILE A 86 -8.77 7.91 -3.50
N MET A 87 -8.11 9.05 -3.54
CA MET A 87 -8.25 10.10 -2.53
C MET A 87 -9.64 10.72 -2.48
N LYS A 88 -10.36 10.79 -3.60
CA LYS A 88 -11.73 11.34 -3.67
C LYS A 88 -12.81 10.38 -3.17
N GLN A 89 -12.61 9.08 -3.36
CA GLN A 89 -13.65 8.08 -3.09
C GLN A 89 -13.64 7.55 -1.65
N ARG A 90 -12.64 7.89 -0.87
CA ARG A 90 -12.45 7.29 0.45
C ARG A 90 -12.22 8.33 1.53
N GLU A 91 -13.03 8.26 2.57
CA GLU A 91 -12.78 8.97 3.82
C GLU A 91 -11.82 8.12 4.66
N TYR A 92 -10.73 8.73 5.10
CA TYR A 92 -9.70 8.06 5.89
C TYR A 92 -9.54 8.74 7.22
N GLY A 93 -9.43 7.96 8.26
CA GLY A 93 -8.99 8.46 9.55
C GLY A 93 -7.63 9.19 9.43
N PRO A 94 -7.32 10.08 10.36
CA PRO A 94 -6.16 10.99 10.27
C PRO A 94 -4.81 10.28 10.12
N SER A 95 -4.72 9.01 10.52
CA SER A 95 -3.48 8.23 10.51
C SER A 95 -3.49 7.01 9.56
N GLY A 96 -4.61 6.72 8.91
CA GLY A 96 -4.73 5.62 7.95
C GLY A 96 -3.96 5.88 6.65
N ARG A 97 -3.53 4.81 5.99
CA ARG A 97 -2.86 4.83 4.68
C ARG A 97 -3.58 3.90 3.73
N ILE A 98 -3.58 4.25 2.44
CA ILE A 98 -4.14 3.40 1.41
C ILE A 98 -3.09 3.05 0.41
N LEU A 99 -3.18 1.81 -0.04
CA LEU A 99 -2.45 1.34 -1.19
C LEU A 99 -3.45 0.80 -2.21
N GLY A 100 -3.53 1.47 -3.36
CA GLY A 100 -4.18 0.95 -4.57
C GLY A 100 -3.26 -0.02 -5.28
N ILE A 101 -3.81 -1.14 -5.71
CA ILE A 101 -3.10 -2.14 -6.52
C ILE A 101 -3.83 -2.23 -7.86
N VAL A 102 -3.09 -2.06 -8.97
CA VAL A 102 -3.63 -2.11 -10.32
C VAL A 102 -2.78 -3.01 -11.21
N ASP A 103 -3.41 -3.75 -12.12
CA ASP A 103 -2.69 -4.60 -13.06
C ASP A 103 -2.61 -3.98 -14.47
N HIS A 104 -2.22 -2.71 -14.51
CA HIS A 104 -1.99 -1.93 -15.73
C HIS A 104 -0.65 -1.24 -15.70
N ASP A 105 -0.08 -0.99 -16.88
CA ASP A 105 1.18 -0.24 -17.01
C ASP A 105 0.95 1.24 -16.69
N LEU A 106 1.68 1.75 -15.69
CA LEU A 106 1.51 3.09 -15.16
C LEU A 106 2.56 4.07 -15.68
N PHE A 107 2.15 5.34 -15.81
CA PHE A 107 3.05 6.45 -16.12
C PHE A 107 2.73 7.71 -15.33
N VAL A 108 3.73 8.58 -15.22
CA VAL A 108 3.61 10.02 -14.97
C VAL A 108 4.15 10.78 -16.19
N PRO A 109 3.73 12.04 -16.45
CA PRO A 109 4.11 12.76 -17.68
C PRO A 109 5.62 12.83 -17.95
N GLU A 110 6.44 12.92 -16.89
CA GLU A 110 7.89 13.14 -16.97
C GLU A 110 8.68 11.83 -17.18
N LEU A 111 8.05 10.65 -17.00
CA LEU A 111 8.71 9.35 -17.06
C LEU A 111 8.07 8.43 -18.11
N ASN A 112 8.85 7.50 -18.62
CA ASN A 112 8.35 6.47 -19.54
C ASN A 112 7.38 5.50 -18.88
N PHE A 113 7.58 5.21 -17.60
CA PHE A 113 6.72 4.40 -16.75
C PHE A 113 7.06 4.67 -15.27
N VAL A 114 6.17 4.22 -14.39
CA VAL A 114 6.43 4.12 -12.95
C VAL A 114 5.96 2.76 -12.43
N PHE A 115 6.64 2.23 -11.41
CA PHE A 115 6.15 1.05 -10.68
C PHE A 115 5.05 1.44 -9.69
N GLY A 116 5.09 2.68 -9.18
CA GLY A 116 4.10 3.25 -8.29
C GLY A 116 4.21 4.75 -8.19
N GLU A 117 3.28 5.35 -7.45
CA GLU A 117 3.23 6.76 -7.11
C GLU A 117 2.57 6.93 -5.75
N ALA A 118 3.06 7.88 -4.94
CA ALA A 118 2.53 8.16 -3.62
C ALA A 118 2.21 9.64 -3.38
N SER A 119 1.20 9.86 -2.56
CA SER A 119 0.84 11.13 -1.92
C SER A 119 0.92 10.98 -0.40
N PRO A 120 0.70 12.03 0.40
CA PRO A 120 0.83 11.94 1.86
C PRO A 120 -0.09 10.91 2.56
N LYS A 121 -1.13 10.41 1.90
CA LYS A 121 -2.08 9.47 2.53
C LYS A 121 -2.39 8.24 1.69
N ALA A 122 -2.11 8.29 0.41
CA ALA A 122 -2.44 7.22 -0.54
C ALA A 122 -1.26 6.93 -1.46
N ALA A 123 -1.17 5.69 -1.89
CA ALA A 123 -0.22 5.24 -2.89
C ALA A 123 -0.92 4.32 -3.89
N VAL A 124 -0.32 4.14 -5.06
CA VAL A 124 -0.74 3.15 -6.05
C VAL A 124 0.50 2.43 -6.59
N ILE A 125 0.39 1.12 -6.79
CA ILE A 125 1.42 0.31 -7.46
C ILE A 125 0.86 -0.43 -8.65
N SER A 126 1.70 -0.64 -9.66
CA SER A 126 1.43 -1.47 -10.83
C SER A 126 2.01 -2.88 -10.66
N LEU A 127 1.23 -3.89 -10.98
CA LEU A 127 1.69 -5.27 -11.04
C LEU A 127 2.36 -5.62 -12.38
N THR A 128 2.00 -4.92 -13.45
CA THR A 128 2.32 -5.28 -14.83
C THR A 128 3.82 -5.43 -15.06
N ARG A 129 4.62 -4.39 -14.76
CA ARG A 129 6.07 -4.40 -15.00
C ARG A 129 6.87 -5.15 -13.93
N LEU A 130 6.24 -5.61 -12.87
CA LEU A 130 6.88 -6.45 -11.85
C LEU A 130 6.96 -7.92 -12.28
N ARG A 131 6.16 -8.32 -13.29
CA ARG A 131 6.19 -9.67 -13.85
C ARG A 131 7.34 -9.87 -14.81
N GLN A 132 8.02 -11.02 -14.73
CA GLN A 132 9.03 -11.40 -15.71
C GLN A 132 8.44 -11.61 -17.11
N THR A 133 7.20 -12.07 -17.19
CA THR A 133 6.47 -12.29 -18.46
C THR A 133 6.29 -11.02 -19.27
N PHE A 134 6.22 -9.84 -18.64
CA PHE A 134 6.23 -8.54 -19.32
C PHE A 134 7.49 -8.37 -20.21
N TYR A 135 8.61 -8.92 -19.76
CA TYR A 135 9.90 -8.90 -20.47
C TYR A 135 10.17 -10.17 -21.29
N ARG A 136 9.13 -10.99 -21.51
CA ARG A 136 9.21 -12.27 -22.23
C ARG A 136 10.14 -13.29 -21.58
N LEU A 137 10.32 -13.21 -20.27
CA LEU A 137 11.08 -14.17 -19.48
C LEU A 137 10.13 -15.20 -18.86
N PRO A 138 10.62 -16.40 -18.48
CA PRO A 138 9.82 -17.38 -17.75
C PRO A 138 9.19 -16.80 -16.49
N GLU A 139 7.99 -17.25 -16.17
CA GLU A 139 7.30 -16.83 -14.96
C GLU A 139 8.03 -17.29 -13.70
N ASP A 140 8.16 -16.39 -12.72
CA ASP A 140 8.65 -16.67 -11.38
C ASP A 140 7.73 -15.97 -10.36
N GLN A 141 6.82 -16.74 -9.79
CA GLN A 141 5.84 -16.23 -8.83
C GLN A 141 6.48 -15.73 -7.53
N ASN A 142 7.56 -16.36 -7.06
CA ASN A 142 8.24 -15.92 -5.84
C ASN A 142 8.94 -14.58 -6.05
N LEU A 143 9.63 -14.42 -7.17
CA LEU A 143 10.25 -13.16 -7.53
C LEU A 143 9.20 -12.07 -7.77
N PHE A 144 8.08 -12.37 -8.43
CA PHE A 144 6.98 -11.46 -8.62
C PHE A 144 6.43 -10.94 -7.28
N HIS A 145 6.07 -11.82 -6.35
CA HIS A 145 5.56 -11.43 -5.05
C HIS A 145 6.56 -10.61 -4.23
N ARG A 146 7.86 -10.97 -4.31
CA ARG A 146 8.92 -10.20 -3.66
C ARG A 146 8.97 -8.76 -4.20
N ARG A 147 8.89 -8.57 -5.51
CA ARG A 147 8.88 -7.25 -6.17
C ARG A 147 7.63 -6.45 -5.78
N VAL A 148 6.46 -7.10 -5.77
CA VAL A 148 5.20 -6.48 -5.32
C VAL A 148 5.33 -5.95 -3.89
N LEU A 149 5.89 -6.75 -2.98
CA LEU A 149 6.13 -6.32 -1.60
C LEU A 149 7.12 -5.14 -1.54
N ILE A 150 8.22 -5.19 -2.29
CA ILE A 150 9.22 -4.12 -2.32
C ILE A 150 8.59 -2.79 -2.75
N GLU A 151 7.85 -2.77 -3.85
CA GLU A 151 7.23 -1.55 -4.36
C GLU A 151 6.10 -1.07 -3.43
N ALA A 152 5.30 -1.97 -2.88
CA ALA A 152 4.27 -1.63 -1.90
C ALA A 152 4.85 -0.97 -0.64
N VAL A 153 5.96 -1.50 -0.11
CA VAL A 153 6.64 -0.92 1.05
C VAL A 153 7.30 0.41 0.71
N HIS A 154 7.87 0.55 -0.51
CA HIS A 154 8.47 1.78 -1.00
C HIS A 154 7.42 2.90 -1.06
N GLU A 155 6.33 2.69 -1.77
CA GLU A 155 5.28 3.69 -1.95
C GLU A 155 4.57 4.02 -0.62
N LEU A 156 4.30 3.03 0.22
CA LEU A 156 3.80 3.28 1.56
C LEU A 156 4.79 4.08 2.40
N GLY A 157 6.10 3.84 2.28
CA GLY A 157 7.13 4.63 2.94
C GLY A 157 7.02 6.12 2.59
N HIS A 158 6.75 6.47 1.34
CA HIS A 158 6.50 7.84 0.92
C HIS A 158 5.25 8.44 1.58
N THR A 159 4.19 7.66 1.77
CA THR A 159 2.99 8.14 2.49
C THR A 159 3.25 8.51 3.94
N TYR A 160 4.31 7.96 4.55
CA TYR A 160 4.79 8.30 5.90
C TYR A 160 5.85 9.41 5.89
N GLY A 161 6.06 10.09 4.75
CA GLY A 161 7.00 11.21 4.60
C GLY A 161 8.46 10.80 4.41
N LEU A 162 8.77 9.53 4.15
CA LEU A 162 10.11 9.12 3.80
C LEU A 162 10.45 9.55 2.37
N GLY A 163 11.59 10.20 2.19
CA GLY A 163 12.19 10.42 0.87
C GLY A 163 13.06 9.25 0.43
N HIS A 164 13.61 9.33 -0.79
CA HIS A 164 14.53 8.33 -1.30
C HIS A 164 15.79 8.20 -0.43
N CYS A 165 16.30 6.97 -0.31
CA CYS A 165 17.48 6.63 0.49
C CYS A 165 18.69 6.40 -0.40
N GLN A 166 19.88 6.83 0.06
CA GLN A 166 21.13 6.58 -0.65
C GLN A 166 21.68 5.16 -0.48
N ASN A 167 21.14 4.38 0.49
CA ASN A 167 21.57 3.00 0.71
C ASN A 167 20.88 2.07 -0.32
N PRO A 168 21.63 1.42 -1.23
CA PRO A 168 21.06 0.61 -2.30
C PRO A 168 20.33 -0.65 -1.82
N ARG A 169 20.54 -1.06 -0.56
CA ARG A 169 19.83 -2.22 0.02
C ARG A 169 18.53 -1.81 0.75
N CYS A 170 18.30 -0.52 0.96
CA CYS A 170 17.09 -0.02 1.61
C CYS A 170 15.91 -0.04 0.65
N VAL A 171 14.74 -0.44 1.10
CA VAL A 171 13.51 -0.38 0.31
C VAL A 171 13.25 1.01 -0.26
N MET A 172 13.63 2.09 0.45
CA MET A 172 13.49 3.48 -0.01
C MET A 172 14.54 3.92 -1.03
N PHE A 173 15.43 3.03 -1.50
CA PHE A 173 16.31 3.35 -2.62
C PHE A 173 15.49 3.49 -3.91
N PHE A 174 15.79 4.51 -4.71
CA PHE A 174 15.06 4.78 -5.95
C PHE A 174 15.34 3.69 -7.00
N SER A 175 14.31 3.18 -7.66
CA SER A 175 14.42 2.18 -8.73
C SER A 175 14.08 2.81 -10.07
N ASN A 176 15.06 2.92 -10.98
CA ASN A 176 14.86 3.29 -12.38
C ASN A 176 14.53 2.07 -13.25
N SER A 177 14.80 0.89 -12.75
CA SER A 177 14.67 -0.38 -13.46
C SER A 177 14.25 -1.50 -12.53
N LEU A 178 13.81 -2.60 -13.11
CA LEU A 178 13.50 -3.81 -12.35
C LEU A 178 14.73 -4.40 -11.64
N SER A 179 15.94 -4.21 -12.23
CA SER A 179 17.19 -4.60 -11.60
C SER A 179 17.46 -3.86 -10.30
N ASP A 180 17.09 -2.57 -10.22
CA ASP A 180 17.22 -1.79 -8.98
C ASP A 180 16.25 -2.30 -7.91
N THR A 181 15.02 -2.67 -8.30
CA THR A 181 14.06 -3.32 -7.41
C THR A 181 14.57 -4.67 -6.93
N ASP A 182 15.17 -5.47 -7.79
CA ASP A 182 15.74 -6.78 -7.43
C ASP A 182 16.96 -6.67 -6.51
N GLY A 183 17.71 -5.58 -6.60
CA GLY A 183 18.91 -5.31 -5.81
C GLY A 183 18.66 -4.94 -4.35
N LYS A 184 17.44 -4.49 -4.02
CA LYS A 184 17.05 -4.09 -2.66
C LYS A 184 16.11 -5.12 -1.99
N GLY A 185 16.00 -5.08 -0.66
CA GLY A 185 15.02 -5.85 0.11
C GLY A 185 13.76 -5.05 0.40
N PRO A 186 12.73 -5.68 1.00
CA PRO A 186 11.54 -4.98 1.46
C PRO A 186 11.75 -4.24 2.79
N GLU A 187 12.96 -4.29 3.38
CA GLU A 187 13.24 -3.72 4.68
C GLU A 187 13.75 -2.29 4.59
N PHE A 188 13.36 -1.48 5.58
CA PHE A 188 13.95 -0.17 5.80
C PHE A 188 15.34 -0.30 6.45
N CYS A 189 16.33 0.46 5.98
CA CYS A 189 17.59 0.58 6.72
C CYS A 189 17.37 1.24 8.10
N PRO A 190 18.32 1.14 9.05
CA PRO A 190 18.13 1.68 10.41
C PRO A 190 17.72 3.16 10.44
N ARG A 191 18.27 4.00 9.56
CA ARG A 191 17.91 5.41 9.45
C ARG A 191 16.45 5.60 9.01
N CYS A 192 16.04 4.93 7.93
CA CYS A 192 14.67 5.02 7.43
C CYS A 192 13.66 4.42 8.40
N ARG A 193 14.01 3.33 9.09
CA ARG A 193 13.19 2.72 10.15
C ARG A 193 12.93 3.69 11.30
N LYS A 194 13.98 4.39 11.76
CA LYS A 194 13.86 5.41 12.80
C LYS A 194 12.95 6.57 12.36
N ASN A 195 13.11 7.06 11.14
CA ASN A 195 12.30 8.14 10.60
C ASN A 195 10.83 7.72 10.46
N LEU A 196 10.57 6.48 9.97
CA LEU A 196 9.23 5.91 9.91
C LEU A 196 8.54 5.90 11.29
N GLN A 197 9.25 5.44 12.33
CA GLN A 197 8.72 5.41 13.69
C GLN A 197 8.38 6.81 14.22
N SER A 198 9.19 7.82 13.89
CA SER A 198 8.94 9.21 14.28
C SER A 198 7.76 9.86 13.56
N SER A 199 7.41 9.35 12.36
CA SER A 199 6.29 9.84 11.54
C SER A 199 4.94 9.24 11.94
N ILE A 200 4.95 8.20 12.79
CA ILE A 200 3.75 7.57 13.32
C ILE A 200 3.43 8.23 14.66
N PRO A 201 2.28 8.92 14.82
CA PRO A 201 1.90 9.49 16.10
C PRO A 201 1.88 8.42 17.18
N SER A 202 2.53 8.68 18.32
CA SER A 202 2.40 7.82 19.49
C SER A 202 0.94 7.79 19.94
N PRO A 203 0.39 6.63 20.33
CA PRO A 203 -0.94 6.59 20.91
C PRO A 203 -0.94 7.46 22.18
N LYS A 204 -1.84 8.46 22.20
CA LYS A 204 -2.11 9.26 23.42
C LYS A 204 -2.92 8.47 24.41
#